data_94e3b569bd22cb05be2885d9de39b8e8
#
_entry.id   94e3b569bd22cb05be2885d9de39b8e8
#
_cell.length_a   1.000
_cell.length_b   1.000
_cell.length_c   1.000
_cell.angle_alpha   90.00
_cell.angle_beta   90.00
_cell.angle_gamma   90.00
#
_symmetry.space_group_name_H-M   'P 1'
#
loop_
_entity.id
_entity.type
_entity.pdbx_description
1 polymer ?
#
loop_
_entity_poly.entity_id
_entity_poly.type
_entity_poly.pdbx_seq_one_letter_code
_entity_poly.pdbx_strand_id
1 'polypeptide(L)'
;MDWLQNLLFDENSIAHIVLLYSFVIAVGVLLGKIKFFGVSLGVTFVLFTGIVCGHFGLTGNTQILTFLQDFGLILFVFCIGLQVGPSFFSSFKKGGIAMNLVAMGIVALNIAVAVALYYGLNGRIELPMMVGILCGAVTNTPGLGAANEALSQLNYNGPQIAMGYACAYPLGVLGIIGSIIAIRYICRINLKKEEED
;
A
#
# COMPACT_ATOMS: atom_id res chain seq x y z
N MET A 1 27.18 -29.38 -4.84
CA MET A 1 25.81 -28.82 -5.06
C MET A 1 25.29 -28.02 -3.87
N ASP A 2 26.08 -27.91 -2.82
CA ASP A 2 25.67 -27.25 -1.55
C ASP A 2 25.35 -25.77 -1.68
N TRP A 3 26.05 -25.04 -2.59
CA TRP A 3 25.78 -23.63 -2.83
C TRP A 3 24.38 -23.39 -3.43
N LEU A 4 23.87 -24.30 -4.27
CA LEU A 4 22.55 -24.18 -4.86
C LEU A 4 21.46 -24.50 -3.83
N GLN A 5 21.70 -25.44 -2.92
CA GLN A 5 20.79 -25.73 -1.82
C GLN A 5 20.72 -24.54 -0.85
N ASN A 6 21.87 -23.94 -0.49
CA ASN A 6 21.91 -22.75 0.34
C ASN A 6 21.21 -21.55 -0.32
N LEU A 7 21.39 -21.39 -1.64
CA LEU A 7 20.71 -20.31 -2.37
C LEU A 7 19.19 -20.49 -2.41
N LEU A 8 18.69 -21.73 -2.48
CA LEU A 8 17.27 -22.00 -2.64
C LEU A 8 16.51 -22.21 -1.32
N PHE A 9 17.19 -22.65 -0.25
CA PHE A 9 16.53 -23.15 0.96
C PHE A 9 17.12 -22.63 2.28
N ASP A 10 18.25 -21.91 2.26
CA ASP A 10 18.82 -21.36 3.50
C ASP A 10 18.20 -20.01 3.83
N GLU A 11 17.22 -20.00 4.72
CA GLU A 11 16.50 -18.81 5.17
C GLU A 11 17.42 -17.74 5.81
N ASN A 12 18.61 -18.11 6.29
CA ASN A 12 19.59 -17.18 6.86
C ASN A 12 20.53 -16.60 5.81
N SER A 13 20.51 -17.11 4.59
CA SER A 13 21.34 -16.60 3.50
C SER A 13 20.77 -15.32 2.92
N ILE A 14 21.58 -14.26 2.93
CA ILE A 14 21.23 -12.99 2.25
C ILE A 14 20.96 -13.24 0.76
N ALA A 15 21.73 -14.15 0.12
CA ALA A 15 21.55 -14.48 -1.29
C ALA A 15 20.18 -15.13 -1.55
N HIS A 16 19.71 -16.00 -0.66
CA HIS A 16 18.36 -16.58 -0.72
C HIS A 16 17.29 -15.49 -0.64
N ILE A 17 17.38 -14.60 0.32
CA ILE A 17 16.40 -13.52 0.52
C ILE A 17 16.37 -12.56 -0.68
N VAL A 18 17.54 -12.19 -1.21
CA VAL A 18 17.61 -11.34 -2.43
C VAL A 18 16.99 -12.06 -3.64
N LEU A 19 17.23 -13.36 -3.79
CA LEU A 19 16.62 -14.17 -4.85
C LEU A 19 15.09 -14.21 -4.70
N LEU A 20 14.60 -14.47 -3.49
CA LEU A 20 13.17 -14.50 -3.18
C LEU A 20 12.49 -13.15 -3.48
N TYR A 21 13.05 -12.04 -3.02
CA TYR A 21 12.53 -10.72 -3.31
C TYR A 21 12.54 -10.41 -4.81
N SER A 22 13.64 -10.74 -5.51
CA SER A 22 13.75 -10.55 -6.95
C SER A 22 12.67 -11.33 -7.70
N PHE A 23 12.42 -12.57 -7.28
CA PHE A 23 11.37 -13.42 -7.85
C PHE A 23 9.98 -12.81 -7.60
N VAL A 24 9.68 -12.44 -6.36
CA VAL A 24 8.38 -11.85 -5.97
C VAL A 24 8.13 -10.56 -6.76
N ILE A 25 9.14 -9.69 -6.87
CA ILE A 25 9.03 -8.43 -7.61
C ILE A 25 8.84 -8.71 -9.11
N ALA A 26 9.64 -9.59 -9.69
CA ALA A 26 9.56 -9.89 -11.13
C ALA A 26 8.20 -10.47 -11.50
N VAL A 27 7.72 -11.48 -10.76
CA VAL A 27 6.41 -12.10 -11.00
C VAL A 27 5.28 -11.08 -10.73
N GLY A 28 5.36 -10.33 -9.64
CA GLY A 28 4.36 -9.32 -9.30
C GLY A 28 4.24 -8.22 -10.36
N VAL A 29 5.37 -7.72 -10.86
CA VAL A 29 5.38 -6.70 -11.94
C VAL A 29 4.84 -7.28 -13.25
N LEU A 30 5.17 -8.52 -13.59
CA LEU A 30 4.63 -9.20 -14.78
C LEU A 30 3.11 -9.35 -14.69
N LEU A 31 2.60 -9.84 -13.55
CA LEU A 31 1.17 -9.97 -13.31
C LEU A 31 0.47 -8.60 -13.29
N GLY A 32 1.14 -7.58 -12.77
CA GLY A 32 0.63 -6.21 -12.73
C GLY A 32 0.40 -5.58 -14.10
N LYS A 33 0.99 -6.12 -15.18
CA LYS A 33 0.73 -5.68 -16.55
C LYS A 33 -0.59 -6.20 -17.12
N ILE A 34 -1.17 -7.22 -16.49
CA ILE A 34 -2.46 -7.78 -16.91
C ILE A 34 -3.55 -6.75 -16.61
N LYS A 35 -4.33 -6.42 -17.64
CA LYS A 35 -5.46 -5.49 -17.51
C LYS A 35 -6.75 -6.26 -17.24
N PHE A 36 -7.38 -6.00 -16.11
CA PHE A 36 -8.72 -6.46 -15.80
C PHE A 36 -9.71 -5.34 -16.10
N PHE A 37 -10.66 -5.58 -17.01
CA PHE A 37 -11.65 -4.58 -17.46
C PHE A 37 -11.03 -3.23 -17.91
N GLY A 38 -9.83 -3.29 -18.52
CA GLY A 38 -9.11 -2.10 -18.97
C GLY A 38 -8.25 -1.40 -17.92
N VAL A 39 -8.27 -1.87 -16.66
CA VAL A 39 -7.49 -1.34 -15.55
C VAL A 39 -6.38 -2.31 -15.18
N SER A 40 -5.15 -1.81 -15.02
CA SER A 40 -4.04 -2.59 -14.50
C SER A 40 -3.82 -2.27 -13.02
N LEU A 41 -3.65 -3.31 -12.20
CA LEU A 41 -3.35 -3.14 -10.78
C LEU A 41 -1.86 -2.81 -10.52
N GLY A 42 -1.05 -2.79 -11.59
CA GLY A 42 0.34 -2.33 -11.53
C GLY A 42 1.18 -3.08 -10.50
N VAL A 43 2.01 -2.33 -9.79
CA VAL A 43 2.94 -2.88 -8.76
C VAL A 43 2.23 -3.50 -7.55
N THR A 44 0.92 -3.32 -7.41
CA THR A 44 0.12 -3.96 -6.34
C THR A 44 0.22 -5.48 -6.36
N PHE A 45 0.38 -6.08 -7.54
CA PHE A 45 0.55 -7.52 -7.64
C PHE A 45 1.82 -8.05 -6.96
N VAL A 46 2.82 -7.21 -6.71
CA VAL A 46 4.00 -7.59 -5.91
C VAL A 46 3.57 -7.97 -4.49
N LEU A 47 2.65 -7.21 -3.87
CA LEU A 47 2.09 -7.54 -2.56
C LEU A 47 1.41 -8.91 -2.59
N PHE A 48 0.53 -9.15 -3.57
CA PHE A 48 -0.19 -10.43 -3.66
C PHE A 48 0.75 -11.59 -3.94
N THR A 49 1.74 -11.41 -4.80
CA THR A 49 2.77 -12.43 -5.06
C THR A 49 3.55 -12.75 -3.76
N GLY A 50 3.90 -11.72 -2.98
CA GLY A 50 4.54 -11.90 -1.67
C GLY A 50 3.67 -12.70 -0.69
N ILE A 51 2.37 -12.38 -0.60
CA ILE A 51 1.42 -13.12 0.25
C ILE A 51 1.34 -14.60 -0.17
N VAL A 52 1.26 -14.88 -1.46
CA VAL A 52 1.23 -16.25 -1.99
C VAL A 52 2.53 -16.98 -1.67
N CYS A 53 3.69 -16.37 -1.89
CA CYS A 53 4.99 -16.95 -1.55
C CYS A 53 5.09 -17.25 -0.04
N GLY A 54 4.67 -16.30 0.81
CA GLY A 54 4.65 -16.50 2.26
C GLY A 54 3.70 -17.62 2.69
N HIS A 55 2.55 -17.76 2.04
CA HIS A 55 1.61 -18.87 2.29
C HIS A 55 2.23 -20.25 1.98
N PHE A 56 3.06 -20.33 0.96
CA PHE A 56 3.80 -21.56 0.63
C PHE A 56 5.07 -21.76 1.47
N GLY A 57 5.29 -20.94 2.50
CA GLY A 57 6.43 -21.07 3.40
C GLY A 57 7.75 -20.52 2.84
N LEU A 58 7.71 -19.77 1.74
CA LEU A 58 8.89 -19.08 1.23
C LEU A 58 9.13 -17.83 2.09
N THR A 59 9.96 -17.99 3.10
CA THR A 59 10.30 -16.96 4.08
C THR A 59 11.82 -16.78 4.17
N GLY A 60 12.25 -15.88 5.02
CA GLY A 60 13.66 -15.65 5.28
C GLY A 60 13.87 -15.15 6.71
N ASN A 61 15.12 -14.95 7.09
CA ASN A 61 15.50 -14.45 8.40
C ASN A 61 14.77 -13.13 8.71
N THR A 62 14.03 -13.13 9.82
CA THR A 62 13.16 -12.01 10.23
C THR A 62 13.94 -10.70 10.37
N GLN A 63 15.18 -10.72 10.86
CA GLN A 63 15.99 -9.50 11.02
C GLN A 63 16.34 -8.88 9.67
N ILE A 64 16.67 -9.72 8.67
CA ILE A 64 16.99 -9.24 7.32
C ILE A 64 15.72 -8.73 6.64
N LEU A 65 14.59 -9.42 6.82
CA LEU A 65 13.31 -8.99 6.27
C LEU A 65 12.87 -7.63 6.86
N THR A 66 13.00 -7.46 8.18
CA THR A 66 12.70 -6.17 8.84
C THR A 66 13.61 -5.07 8.32
N PHE A 67 14.92 -5.32 8.23
CA PHE A 67 15.85 -4.33 7.66
C PHE A 67 15.46 -3.92 6.23
N LEU A 68 15.11 -4.89 5.37
CA LEU A 68 14.69 -4.60 3.99
C LEU A 68 13.37 -3.83 3.95
N GLN A 69 12.45 -4.13 4.85
CA GLN A 69 11.18 -3.39 4.99
C GLN A 69 11.45 -1.92 5.34
N ASP A 70 12.24 -1.66 6.38
CA ASP A 70 12.53 -0.31 6.86
C ASP A 70 13.33 0.48 5.82
N PHE A 71 14.35 -0.13 5.24
CA PHE A 71 15.15 0.48 4.18
C PHE A 71 14.31 0.79 2.94
N GLY A 72 13.43 -0.14 2.53
CA GLY A 72 12.49 0.06 1.43
C GLY A 72 11.52 1.20 1.69
N LEU A 73 11.01 1.32 2.93
CA LEU A 73 10.12 2.41 3.33
C LEU A 73 10.85 3.77 3.29
N ILE A 74 12.07 3.84 3.78
CA ILE A 74 12.91 5.06 3.73
C ILE A 74 13.13 5.48 2.27
N LEU A 75 13.54 4.55 1.41
CA LEU A 75 13.74 4.83 -0.01
C LEU A 75 12.45 5.29 -0.70
N PHE A 76 11.32 4.67 -0.39
CA PHE A 76 10.02 5.03 -0.93
C PHE A 76 9.65 6.47 -0.58
N VAL A 77 9.73 6.84 0.72
CA VAL A 77 9.43 8.20 1.18
C VAL A 77 10.40 9.22 0.58
N PHE A 78 11.69 8.89 0.50
CA PHE A 78 12.71 9.73 -0.12
C PHE A 78 12.42 9.99 -1.61
N CYS A 79 12.11 8.94 -2.37
CA CYS A 79 11.77 9.08 -3.80
C CYS A 79 10.51 9.93 -4.02
N ILE A 80 9.48 9.75 -3.18
CA ILE A 80 8.29 10.62 -3.24
C ILE A 80 8.67 12.07 -2.93
N GLY A 81 9.50 12.30 -1.92
CA GLY A 81 9.98 13.64 -1.58
C GLY A 81 10.72 14.32 -2.73
N LEU A 82 11.58 13.58 -3.44
CA LEU A 82 12.28 14.07 -4.63
C LEU A 82 11.31 14.40 -5.79
N GLN A 83 10.30 13.57 -5.98
CA GLN A 83 9.32 13.74 -7.06
C GLN A 83 8.38 14.92 -6.80
N VAL A 84 7.90 15.08 -5.56
CA VAL A 84 6.90 16.08 -5.19
C VAL A 84 7.54 17.41 -4.81
N GLY A 85 8.76 17.40 -4.26
CA GLY A 85 9.47 18.56 -3.73
C GLY A 85 9.47 19.78 -4.65
N PRO A 86 9.85 19.66 -5.91
CA PRO A 86 9.90 20.79 -6.84
C PRO A 86 8.57 21.51 -7.05
N SER A 87 7.45 20.77 -7.01
CA SER A 87 6.10 21.30 -7.21
C SER A 87 5.36 21.62 -5.91
N PHE A 88 5.90 21.23 -4.75
CA PHE A 88 5.22 21.34 -3.48
C PHE A 88 4.76 22.77 -3.17
N PHE A 89 5.67 23.74 -3.20
CA PHE A 89 5.34 25.13 -2.89
C PHE A 89 4.46 25.79 -3.97
N SER A 90 4.56 25.36 -5.22
CA SER A 90 3.71 25.88 -6.29
C SER A 90 2.27 25.39 -6.18
N SER A 91 2.06 24.23 -5.55
CA SER A 91 0.73 23.65 -5.31
C SER A 91 -0.14 24.50 -4.35
N PHE A 92 0.46 25.42 -3.59
CA PHE A 92 -0.27 26.35 -2.72
C PHE A 92 -0.68 27.66 -3.45
N LYS A 93 -0.25 27.84 -4.70
CA LYS A 93 -0.60 29.01 -5.53
C LYS A 93 -1.75 28.67 -6.47
N LYS A 94 -2.53 29.68 -6.89
CA LYS A 94 -3.57 29.59 -7.95
C LYS A 94 -4.53 28.39 -7.84
N GLY A 95 -5.35 28.35 -6.81
CA GLY A 95 -6.39 27.31 -6.66
C GLY A 95 -5.95 26.04 -5.94
N GLY A 96 -4.66 25.83 -5.74
CA GLY A 96 -4.13 24.66 -5.01
C GLY A 96 -4.59 24.57 -3.56
N ILE A 97 -4.89 25.71 -2.92
CA ILE A 97 -5.46 25.74 -1.57
C ILE A 97 -6.81 25.02 -1.51
N ALA A 98 -7.69 25.26 -2.50
CA ALA A 98 -8.98 24.60 -2.55
C ALA A 98 -8.83 23.08 -2.70
N MET A 99 -7.93 22.63 -3.58
CA MET A 99 -7.63 21.19 -3.76
C MET A 99 -7.04 20.59 -2.47
N ASN A 100 -6.15 21.29 -1.78
CA ASN A 100 -5.58 20.84 -0.52
C ASN A 100 -6.64 20.72 0.58
N LEU A 101 -7.58 21.67 0.68
CA LEU A 101 -8.69 21.60 1.62
C LEU A 101 -9.60 20.40 1.34
N VAL A 102 -9.91 20.13 0.06
CA VAL A 102 -10.68 18.94 -0.33
C VAL A 102 -9.92 17.66 0.03
N ALA A 103 -8.62 17.58 -0.25
CA ALA A 103 -7.80 16.44 0.12
C ALA A 103 -7.77 16.21 1.65
N MET A 104 -7.60 17.28 2.44
CA MET A 104 -7.69 17.19 3.91
C MET A 104 -9.07 16.73 4.37
N GLY A 105 -10.14 17.23 3.74
CA GLY A 105 -11.51 16.80 4.02
C GLY A 105 -11.73 15.31 3.75
N ILE A 106 -11.20 14.79 2.63
CA ILE A 106 -11.27 13.37 2.29
C ILE A 106 -10.52 12.53 3.35
N VAL A 107 -9.32 12.93 3.74
CA VAL A 107 -8.53 12.21 4.76
C VAL A 107 -9.28 12.21 6.10
N ALA A 108 -9.79 13.37 6.54
CA ALA A 108 -10.55 13.49 7.79
C ALA A 108 -11.82 12.63 7.78
N LEU A 109 -12.54 12.61 6.65
CA LEU A 109 -13.73 11.79 6.48
C LEU A 109 -13.40 10.29 6.55
N ASN A 110 -12.33 9.84 5.90
CA ASN A 110 -11.88 8.45 5.97
C ASN A 110 -11.55 8.02 7.41
N ILE A 111 -10.85 8.86 8.16
CA ILE A 111 -10.56 8.61 9.57
C ILE A 111 -11.86 8.56 10.38
N ALA A 112 -12.77 9.50 10.18
CA ALA A 112 -14.05 9.52 10.88
C ALA A 112 -14.89 8.26 10.63
N VAL A 113 -14.93 7.79 9.36
CA VAL A 113 -15.60 6.54 9.00
C VAL A 113 -14.93 5.34 9.67
N ALA A 114 -13.60 5.25 9.67
CA ALA A 114 -12.87 4.16 10.33
C ALA A 114 -13.15 4.13 11.84
N VAL A 115 -13.16 5.28 12.50
CA VAL A 115 -13.49 5.42 13.93
C VAL A 115 -14.94 5.02 14.19
N ALA A 116 -15.87 5.48 13.37
CA ALA A 116 -17.30 5.11 13.50
C ALA A 116 -17.51 3.60 13.33
N LEU A 117 -16.83 2.97 12.36
CA LEU A 117 -16.88 1.53 12.15
C LEU A 117 -16.25 0.77 13.35
N TYR A 118 -15.13 1.25 13.87
CA TYR A 118 -14.47 0.63 15.03
C TYR A 118 -15.42 0.57 16.24
N TYR A 119 -16.06 1.68 16.58
CA TYR A 119 -17.03 1.72 17.68
C TYR A 119 -18.33 0.98 17.35
N GLY A 120 -18.80 1.05 16.10
CA GLY A 120 -20.01 0.35 15.65
C GLY A 120 -19.88 -1.18 15.65
N LEU A 121 -18.67 -1.69 15.45
CA LEU A 121 -18.37 -3.12 15.48
C LEU A 121 -18.13 -3.66 16.91
N ASN A 122 -18.19 -2.80 17.92
CA ASN A 122 -18.15 -3.18 19.34
C ASN A 122 -16.98 -4.13 19.71
N GLY A 123 -15.76 -3.80 19.29
CA GLY A 123 -14.57 -4.55 19.65
C GLY A 123 -14.37 -5.88 18.90
N ARG A 124 -15.16 -6.15 17.85
CA ARG A 124 -14.96 -7.33 16.99
C ARG A 124 -13.65 -7.27 16.18
N ILE A 125 -13.13 -6.07 15.97
CA ILE A 125 -11.89 -5.81 15.27
C ILE A 125 -10.99 -4.98 16.18
N GLU A 126 -9.77 -5.41 16.41
CA GLU A 126 -8.80 -4.66 17.19
C GLU A 126 -8.40 -3.36 16.48
N LEU A 127 -8.03 -2.34 17.26
CA LEU A 127 -7.66 -1.02 16.69
C LEU A 127 -6.53 -1.10 15.68
N PRO A 128 -5.42 -1.85 15.90
CA PRO A 128 -4.37 -2.00 14.91
C PRO A 128 -4.87 -2.61 13.60
N MET A 129 -5.73 -3.62 13.68
CA MET A 129 -6.34 -4.22 12.49
C MET A 129 -7.21 -3.21 11.74
N MET A 130 -7.98 -2.36 12.45
CA MET A 130 -8.80 -1.31 11.84
C MET A 130 -7.92 -0.25 11.13
N VAL A 131 -6.76 0.10 11.70
CA VAL A 131 -5.80 0.98 11.04
C VAL A 131 -5.26 0.32 9.77
N GLY A 132 -4.96 -0.97 9.79
CA GLY A 132 -4.60 -1.74 8.60
C GLY A 132 -5.67 -1.69 7.50
N ILE A 133 -6.93 -1.94 7.88
CA ILE A 133 -8.08 -1.86 6.97
C ILE A 133 -8.21 -0.45 6.38
N LEU A 134 -8.09 0.60 7.20
CA LEU A 134 -8.11 1.98 6.71
C LEU A 134 -7.00 2.23 5.69
N CYS A 135 -5.76 1.89 6.03
CA CYS A 135 -4.62 2.05 5.12
C CYS A 135 -4.81 1.28 3.81
N GLY A 136 -5.36 0.06 3.88
CA GLY A 136 -5.67 -0.75 2.70
C GLY A 136 -6.77 -0.13 1.84
N ALA A 137 -7.87 0.30 2.45
CA ALA A 137 -9.02 0.87 1.75
C ALA A 137 -8.68 2.16 0.98
N VAL A 138 -7.73 2.95 1.49
CA VAL A 138 -7.26 4.19 0.83
C VAL A 138 -5.91 4.01 0.13
N THR A 139 -5.41 2.78 0.01
CA THR A 139 -4.13 2.43 -0.63
C THR A 139 -2.92 3.18 -0.04
N ASN A 140 -2.93 3.47 1.26
CA ASN A 140 -1.90 4.23 1.97
C ASN A 140 -0.80 3.32 2.53
N THR A 141 0.13 2.89 1.70
CA THR A 141 1.28 2.06 2.11
C THR A 141 2.23 2.78 3.09
N PRO A 142 2.55 4.08 2.93
CA PRO A 142 3.35 4.80 3.93
C PRO A 142 2.68 4.86 5.30
N GLY A 143 1.36 5.02 5.34
CA GLY A 143 0.58 4.99 6.59
C GLY A 143 0.66 3.63 7.28
N LEU A 144 0.65 2.53 6.51
CA LEU A 144 0.85 1.19 7.05
C LEU A 144 2.25 1.06 7.68
N GLY A 145 3.29 1.55 7.01
CA GLY A 145 4.66 1.53 7.53
C GLY A 145 4.79 2.31 8.83
N ALA A 146 4.28 3.54 8.87
CA ALA A 146 4.28 4.38 10.08
C ALA A 146 3.50 3.73 11.24
N ALA A 147 2.38 3.08 10.95
CA ALA A 147 1.59 2.38 11.96
C ALA A 147 2.31 1.13 12.49
N ASN A 148 3.00 0.37 11.63
CA ASN A 148 3.84 -0.76 12.06
C ASN A 148 4.96 -0.28 12.99
N GLU A 149 5.64 0.81 12.66
CA GLU A 149 6.68 1.40 13.52
C GLU A 149 6.13 1.83 14.89
N ALA A 150 4.98 2.49 14.91
CA ALA A 150 4.33 2.86 16.17
C ALA A 150 3.96 1.64 17.02
N LEU A 151 3.46 0.56 16.42
CA LEU A 151 3.15 -0.68 17.11
C LEU A 151 4.40 -1.38 17.65
N SER A 152 5.52 -1.35 16.91
CA SER A 152 6.81 -1.87 17.37
C SER A 152 7.28 -1.14 18.63
N GLN A 153 7.18 0.19 18.66
CA GLN A 153 7.54 1.01 19.82
C GLN A 153 6.66 0.73 21.05
N LEU A 154 5.40 0.31 20.82
CA LEU A 154 4.45 -0.07 21.87
C LEU A 154 4.60 -1.54 22.32
N ASN A 155 5.55 -2.30 21.76
CA ASN A 155 5.72 -3.74 21.98
C ASN A 155 4.43 -4.53 21.75
N TYR A 156 3.65 -4.16 20.74
CA TYR A 156 2.39 -4.83 20.43
C TYR A 156 2.63 -6.22 19.87
N ASN A 157 1.98 -7.24 20.48
CA ASN A 157 2.13 -8.65 20.10
C ASN A 157 0.82 -9.26 19.54
N GLY A 158 -0.12 -8.43 19.11
CA GLY A 158 -1.39 -8.87 18.54
C GLY A 158 -1.32 -9.17 17.03
N PRO A 159 -2.49 -9.34 16.39
CA PRO A 159 -2.60 -9.60 14.95
C PRO A 159 -1.87 -8.55 14.11
N GLN A 160 -1.20 -9.02 13.07
CA GLN A 160 -0.43 -8.12 12.20
C GLN A 160 -1.35 -7.14 11.45
N ILE A 161 -1.04 -5.86 11.55
CA ILE A 161 -1.75 -4.77 10.87
C ILE A 161 -1.77 -4.98 9.34
N ALA A 162 -0.73 -5.61 8.77
CA ALA A 162 -0.62 -5.93 7.36
C ALA A 162 -1.73 -6.86 6.85
N MET A 163 -2.32 -7.70 7.72
CA MET A 163 -3.44 -8.55 7.35
C MET A 163 -4.69 -7.71 7.04
N GLY A 164 -5.01 -6.72 7.87
CA GLY A 164 -6.11 -5.77 7.62
C GLY A 164 -5.91 -5.01 6.32
N TYR A 165 -4.68 -4.55 6.07
CA TYR A 165 -4.29 -3.89 4.83
C TYR A 165 -4.52 -4.79 3.61
N ALA A 166 -4.00 -6.01 3.62
CA ALA A 166 -4.10 -6.94 2.50
C ALA A 166 -5.54 -7.32 2.16
N CYS A 167 -6.40 -7.47 3.19
CA CYS A 167 -7.83 -7.76 2.98
C CYS A 167 -8.58 -6.58 2.35
N ALA A 168 -8.29 -5.34 2.77
CA ALA A 168 -9.02 -4.16 2.32
C ALA A 168 -8.49 -3.58 0.99
N TYR A 169 -7.21 -3.78 0.69
CA TYR A 169 -6.53 -3.16 -0.44
C TYR A 169 -7.18 -3.45 -1.82
N PRO A 170 -7.54 -4.69 -2.18
CA PRO A 170 -8.17 -4.96 -3.48
C PRO A 170 -9.47 -4.20 -3.66
N LEU A 171 -10.31 -4.17 -2.63
CA LEU A 171 -11.57 -3.44 -2.64
C LEU A 171 -11.34 -1.93 -2.66
N GLY A 172 -10.30 -1.44 -1.97
CA GLY A 172 -9.88 -0.04 -2.01
C GLY A 172 -9.53 0.42 -3.42
N VAL A 173 -8.69 -0.34 -4.14
CA VAL A 173 -8.33 -0.03 -5.54
C VAL A 173 -9.57 -0.03 -6.44
N LEU A 174 -10.40 -1.07 -6.36
CA LEU A 174 -11.63 -1.16 -7.16
C LEU A 174 -12.61 -0.03 -6.82
N GLY A 175 -12.75 0.31 -5.54
CA GLY A 175 -13.61 1.38 -5.06
C GLY A 175 -13.17 2.75 -5.56
N ILE A 176 -11.86 3.06 -5.51
CA ILE A 176 -11.31 4.32 -6.03
C ILE A 176 -11.54 4.44 -7.53
N ILE A 177 -11.22 3.41 -8.29
CA ILE A 177 -11.43 3.40 -9.75
C ILE A 177 -12.92 3.51 -10.07
N GLY A 178 -13.75 2.72 -9.39
CA GLY A 178 -15.21 2.75 -9.57
C GLY A 178 -15.80 4.12 -9.24
N SER A 179 -15.34 4.79 -8.18
CA SER A 179 -15.80 6.13 -7.82
C SER A 179 -15.40 7.18 -8.87
N ILE A 180 -14.19 7.14 -9.41
CA ILE A 180 -13.76 8.03 -10.49
C ILE A 180 -14.63 7.83 -11.74
N ILE A 181 -14.89 6.57 -12.12
CA ILE A 181 -15.76 6.25 -13.24
C ILE A 181 -17.18 6.77 -12.98
N ALA A 182 -17.73 6.51 -11.79
CA ALA A 182 -19.07 6.95 -11.41
C ALA A 182 -19.19 8.49 -11.45
N ILE A 183 -18.25 9.21 -10.89
CA ILE A 183 -18.21 10.68 -10.93
C ILE A 183 -18.19 11.18 -12.38
N ARG A 184 -17.35 10.59 -13.23
CA ARG A 184 -17.29 10.94 -14.64
C ARG A 184 -18.63 10.81 -15.35
N TYR A 185 -19.34 9.70 -15.11
CA TYR A 185 -20.67 9.46 -15.73
C TYR A 185 -21.75 10.34 -15.13
N ILE A 186 -21.81 10.49 -13.81
CA ILE A 186 -22.80 11.28 -13.10
C ILE A 186 -22.66 12.78 -13.43
N CYS A 187 -21.43 13.27 -13.40
CA CYS A 187 -21.12 14.69 -13.70
C CYS A 187 -21.01 14.95 -15.21
N ARG A 188 -21.14 13.93 -16.08
CA ARG A 188 -21.02 14.04 -17.55
C ARG A 188 -19.75 14.78 -17.99
N ILE A 189 -18.61 14.48 -17.33
CA ILE A 189 -17.32 15.12 -17.60
C ILE A 189 -16.81 14.71 -18.97
N ASN A 190 -16.53 15.70 -19.84
CA ASN A 190 -15.93 15.49 -21.15
C ASN A 190 -14.42 15.70 -21.07
N LEU A 191 -13.66 14.60 -21.00
CA LEU A 191 -12.19 14.65 -20.86
C LEU A 191 -11.49 15.40 -21.98
N LYS A 192 -12.04 15.38 -23.22
CA LYS A 192 -11.42 16.12 -24.34
C LYS A 192 -11.51 17.63 -24.20
N LYS A 193 -12.50 18.13 -23.45
CA LYS A 193 -12.70 19.55 -23.23
C LYS A 193 -11.89 20.06 -22.04
N GLU A 194 -11.64 19.19 -21.07
CA GLU A 194 -10.81 19.47 -19.88
C GLU A 194 -9.30 19.41 -20.20
N GLU A 195 -8.91 18.74 -21.30
CA GLU A 195 -7.50 18.66 -21.74
C GLU A 195 -7.09 19.94 -22.54
N GLU A 196 -8.06 20.72 -23.04
CA GLU A 196 -7.85 21.95 -23.83
C GLU A 196 -7.85 23.23 -22.96
N ASP A 197 -8.31 23.18 -21.70
CA ASP A 197 -8.32 24.26 -20.71
C ASP A 197 -7.11 24.18 -19.74
#